data_27eb3970e94f69cb287add3d3fdaf2fa
#
_entry.id   27eb3970e94f69cb287add3d3fdaf2fa
#
_cell.length_a   1.000
_cell.length_b   1.000
_cell.length_c   1.000
_cell.angle_alpha   90.00
_cell.angle_beta   90.00
_cell.angle_gamma   90.00
#
_symmetry.space_group_name_H-M   'P 1'
#
loop_
_entity.id
_entity.type
_entity.pdbx_description
1 polymer ?
#
loop_
_entity_poly.entity_id
_entity_poly.type
_entity_poly.pdbx_seq_one_letter_code
_entity_poly.pdbx_strand_id
1 'polypeptide(L)'
;MDAAVAKFELCSFYPEKFFEIKDCCINESSVIVKLKSKTKNCECPKCHQISTVYHGTYTRSVQDLPILGKNTSVIITAHEYECQNEKCSTKTIVEQFDHFLGYYGRFTERCEDFITMLALETSCEGAARVCNHTGIQVSGDTIIRILKKRFSQMKTEETSDCIGIDDFSIKKGNTYCTVVCNSDSHIPIAVLEGRDGSSLREWLKKNQHVKSITRDRASAYAKVISEELPDAMQIADRFHLHQNLLEIIKKCIASSLPQTIRIGSDDNPQKNGTSLEECLPKHPESDNTGKKNPTYCG
;
A
#
# COMPACT_ATOMS: atom_id res chain seq x y z
N MET A 1 -21.13 -35.48 7.55
CA MET A 1 -21.09 -34.43 8.57
C MET A 1 -22.45 -33.77 8.54
N ASP A 2 -23.19 -33.82 9.64
CA ASP A 2 -24.56 -33.31 9.67
C ASP A 2 -24.58 -31.81 9.39
N ALA A 3 -25.46 -31.37 8.50
CA ALA A 3 -25.62 -29.97 8.14
C ALA A 3 -25.88 -29.04 9.35
N ALA A 4 -26.44 -29.60 10.44
CA ALA A 4 -26.67 -28.89 11.70
C ALA A 4 -25.37 -28.60 12.45
N VAL A 5 -24.40 -29.51 12.48
CA VAL A 5 -23.10 -29.32 13.14
C VAL A 5 -22.28 -28.28 12.38
N ALA A 6 -22.21 -28.37 11.05
CA ALA A 6 -21.53 -27.37 10.23
C ALA A 6 -22.14 -25.95 10.37
N LYS A 7 -23.46 -25.85 10.58
CA LYS A 7 -24.16 -24.59 10.79
C LYS A 7 -23.80 -23.95 12.15
N PHE A 8 -23.65 -24.75 13.19
CA PHE A 8 -23.29 -24.27 14.53
C PHE A 8 -21.83 -23.74 14.58
N GLU A 9 -20.90 -24.43 13.96
CA GLU A 9 -19.48 -24.01 13.93
C GLU A 9 -19.25 -22.72 13.12
N LEU A 10 -20.05 -22.49 12.06
CA LEU A 10 -19.98 -21.26 11.27
C LEU A 10 -20.56 -20.03 11.96
N CYS A 11 -21.44 -20.21 12.97
CA CYS A 11 -22.03 -19.09 13.71
C CYS A 11 -20.97 -18.20 14.36
N SER A 12 -19.85 -18.75 14.82
CA SER A 12 -18.75 -17.99 15.45
C SER A 12 -17.99 -17.06 14.49
N PHE A 13 -18.11 -17.26 13.18
CA PHE A 13 -17.41 -16.44 12.16
C PHE A 13 -18.18 -15.20 11.72
N TYR A 14 -19.47 -15.10 12.09
CA TYR A 14 -20.34 -14.00 11.68
C TYR A 14 -20.99 -13.34 12.89
N PRO A 15 -21.12 -11.99 12.91
CA PRO A 15 -21.64 -11.28 14.09
C PRO A 15 -23.10 -11.64 14.40
N GLU A 16 -23.33 -12.44 15.43
CA GLU A 16 -24.66 -12.88 15.88
C GLU A 16 -25.61 -11.72 16.21
N LYS A 17 -25.07 -10.58 16.61
CA LYS A 17 -25.86 -9.38 16.88
C LYS A 17 -26.59 -8.85 15.64
N PHE A 18 -26.03 -9.06 14.46
CA PHE A 18 -26.60 -8.58 13.20
C PHE A 18 -27.31 -9.66 12.42
N PHE A 19 -26.82 -10.91 12.47
CA PHE A 19 -27.22 -11.93 11.50
C PHE A 19 -27.72 -13.23 12.14
N GLU A 20 -28.62 -13.85 11.41
CA GLU A 20 -28.97 -15.28 11.52
C GLU A 20 -28.45 -15.99 10.27
N ILE A 21 -27.73 -17.10 10.46
CA ILE A 21 -27.32 -17.96 9.33
C ILE A 21 -28.53 -18.78 8.88
N LYS A 22 -28.95 -18.56 7.65
CA LYS A 22 -30.08 -19.28 7.06
C LYS A 22 -29.64 -20.58 6.39
N ASP A 23 -28.48 -20.54 5.73
CA ASP A 23 -28.00 -21.66 4.91
C ASP A 23 -26.49 -21.58 4.72
N CYS A 24 -25.85 -22.71 4.50
CA CYS A 24 -24.45 -22.81 4.11
C CYS A 24 -24.28 -23.93 3.10
N CYS A 25 -23.84 -23.59 1.90
CA CYS A 25 -23.55 -24.54 0.82
C CYS A 25 -22.04 -24.64 0.63
N ILE A 26 -21.48 -25.83 0.72
CA ILE A 26 -20.07 -26.10 0.51
C ILE A 26 -19.92 -26.97 -0.75
N ASN A 27 -19.26 -26.42 -1.76
CA ASN A 27 -18.92 -27.10 -3.01
C ASN A 27 -17.43 -27.46 -3.03
N GLU A 28 -16.96 -28.05 -4.11
CA GLU A 28 -15.54 -28.39 -4.28
C GLU A 28 -14.62 -27.16 -4.22
N SER A 29 -15.01 -26.04 -4.84
CA SER A 29 -14.21 -24.82 -4.97
C SER A 29 -14.76 -23.61 -4.24
N SER A 30 -15.96 -23.69 -3.66
CA SER A 30 -16.64 -22.53 -3.07
C SER A 30 -17.41 -22.86 -1.80
N VAL A 31 -17.54 -21.84 -0.95
CA VAL A 31 -18.42 -21.80 0.23
C VAL A 31 -19.38 -20.63 0.06
N ILE A 32 -20.68 -20.88 0.17
CA ILE A 32 -21.72 -19.86 0.10
C ILE A 32 -22.46 -19.84 1.43
N VAL A 33 -22.38 -18.70 2.13
CA VAL A 33 -23.07 -18.50 3.41
C VAL A 33 -24.21 -17.52 3.22
N LYS A 34 -25.44 -17.92 3.57
CA LYS A 34 -26.63 -17.05 3.51
C LYS A 34 -26.96 -16.49 4.88
N LEU A 35 -26.85 -15.20 5.02
CA LEU A 35 -27.15 -14.44 6.23
C LEU A 35 -28.45 -13.66 6.06
N LYS A 36 -29.26 -13.61 7.12
CA LYS A 36 -30.42 -12.74 7.21
C LYS A 36 -30.24 -11.77 8.38
N SER A 37 -30.49 -10.49 8.14
CA SER A 37 -30.46 -9.47 9.20
C SER A 37 -31.50 -9.76 10.27
N LYS A 38 -31.12 -9.51 11.53
CA LYS A 38 -31.96 -9.56 12.74
C LYS A 38 -32.34 -8.17 13.25
N THR A 39 -31.77 -7.12 12.66
CA THR A 39 -32.02 -5.74 13.07
C THR A 39 -33.47 -5.34 12.81
N LYS A 40 -34.01 -4.51 13.72
CA LYS A 40 -35.41 -4.04 13.65
C LYS A 40 -35.51 -2.52 13.50
N ASN A 41 -34.41 -1.84 13.37
CA ASN A 41 -34.31 -0.40 13.19
C ASN A 41 -33.03 -0.05 12.44
N CYS A 42 -32.98 1.14 11.88
CA CYS A 42 -31.80 1.66 11.20
C CYS A 42 -31.67 3.16 11.44
N GLU A 43 -30.46 3.63 11.67
CA GLU A 43 -30.14 5.05 11.79
C GLU A 43 -29.95 5.66 10.40
N CYS A 44 -30.56 6.83 10.19
CA CYS A 44 -30.38 7.57 8.95
C CYS A 44 -28.96 8.17 8.87
N PRO A 45 -28.19 7.91 7.80
CA PRO A 45 -26.81 8.40 7.69
C PRO A 45 -26.69 9.92 7.53
N LYS A 46 -27.81 10.63 7.27
CA LYS A 46 -27.81 12.10 7.11
C LYS A 46 -28.34 12.86 8.30
N CYS A 47 -29.45 12.42 8.88
CA CYS A 47 -30.11 13.16 9.98
C CYS A 47 -29.98 12.44 11.33
N HIS A 48 -29.34 11.27 11.37
CA HIS A 48 -29.11 10.45 12.55
C HIS A 48 -30.38 10.01 13.31
N GLN A 49 -31.54 10.19 12.70
CA GLN A 49 -32.80 9.72 13.29
C GLN A 49 -32.94 8.21 13.07
N ILE A 50 -33.30 7.50 14.15
CA ILE A 50 -33.56 6.06 14.08
C ILE A 50 -34.95 5.83 13.52
N SER A 51 -35.05 4.97 12.52
CA SER A 51 -36.33 4.53 11.95
C SER A 51 -36.56 3.05 12.22
N THR A 52 -37.82 2.73 12.54
CA THR A 52 -38.35 1.36 12.63
C THR A 52 -39.37 1.06 11.54
N VAL A 53 -39.65 2.02 10.66
CA VAL A 53 -40.62 1.86 9.58
C VAL A 53 -39.99 1.05 8.46
N TYR A 54 -40.38 -0.19 8.39
CA TYR A 54 -39.91 -1.13 7.39
C TYR A 54 -40.40 -0.75 6.00
N HIS A 55 -39.50 -0.67 5.04
CA HIS A 55 -39.79 -0.37 3.64
C HIS A 55 -39.72 -1.63 2.76
N GLY A 56 -38.69 -2.46 2.96
CA GLY A 56 -38.47 -3.64 2.13
C GLY A 56 -37.24 -4.45 2.55
N THR A 57 -36.95 -5.48 1.74
CA THR A 57 -35.69 -6.23 1.84
C THR A 57 -34.94 -6.17 0.54
N TYR A 58 -33.62 -6.19 0.65
CA TYR A 58 -32.73 -6.38 -0.49
C TYR A 58 -31.72 -7.49 -0.20
N THR A 59 -31.20 -8.06 -1.25
CA THR A 59 -30.18 -9.10 -1.16
C THR A 59 -28.92 -8.64 -1.89
N ARG A 60 -27.78 -8.81 -1.25
CA ARG A 60 -26.46 -8.51 -1.84
C ARG A 60 -25.50 -9.68 -1.61
N SER A 61 -24.59 -9.88 -2.55
CA SER A 61 -23.49 -10.81 -2.42
C SER A 61 -22.18 -10.05 -2.20
N VAL A 62 -21.43 -10.47 -1.20
CA VAL A 62 -20.09 -9.93 -0.90
C VAL A 62 -19.10 -11.08 -0.78
N GLN A 63 -17.85 -10.79 -1.05
CA GLN A 63 -16.79 -11.78 -0.92
C GLN A 63 -16.16 -11.69 0.47
N ASP A 64 -15.87 -12.84 1.04
CA ASP A 64 -15.21 -12.99 2.33
C ASP A 64 -13.84 -13.68 2.18
N LEU A 65 -13.10 -13.79 3.27
CA LEU A 65 -11.86 -14.57 3.30
C LEU A 65 -12.13 -16.02 2.91
N PRO A 66 -11.26 -16.63 2.10
CA PRO A 66 -11.39 -18.04 1.71
C PRO A 66 -11.37 -18.97 2.91
N ILE A 67 -12.22 -19.97 2.91
CA ILE A 67 -12.26 -21.02 3.92
C ILE A 67 -11.59 -22.26 3.35
N LEU A 68 -10.46 -22.67 3.94
CA LEU A 68 -9.67 -23.85 3.50
C LEU A 68 -9.35 -23.81 1.99
N GLY A 69 -8.97 -22.64 1.48
CA GLY A 69 -8.63 -22.45 0.07
C GLY A 69 -9.83 -22.36 -0.89
N LYS A 70 -11.06 -22.43 -0.38
CA LYS A 70 -12.29 -22.28 -1.19
C LYS A 70 -12.75 -20.84 -1.20
N ASN A 71 -13.10 -20.32 -2.37
CA ASN A 71 -13.72 -18.99 -2.49
C ASN A 71 -14.97 -18.91 -1.62
N THR A 72 -15.05 -17.86 -0.79
CA THR A 72 -16.18 -17.68 0.13
C THR A 72 -17.02 -16.48 -0.29
N SER A 73 -18.30 -16.74 -0.54
CA SER A 73 -19.31 -15.70 -0.84
C SER A 73 -20.34 -15.64 0.26
N VAL A 74 -20.66 -14.44 0.73
CA VAL A 74 -21.69 -14.20 1.73
C VAL A 74 -22.86 -13.51 1.06
N ILE A 75 -24.02 -14.15 1.06
CA ILE A 75 -25.27 -13.60 0.57
C ILE A 75 -26.06 -13.05 1.76
N ILE A 76 -26.23 -11.74 1.80
CA ILE A 76 -26.87 -11.02 2.90
C ILE A 76 -28.25 -10.58 2.47
N THR A 77 -29.30 -11.04 3.16
CA THR A 77 -30.64 -10.47 3.09
C THR A 77 -30.79 -9.43 4.20
N ALA A 78 -30.85 -8.17 3.82
CA ALA A 78 -30.92 -7.02 4.71
C ALA A 78 -32.24 -6.27 4.53
N HIS A 79 -32.55 -5.39 5.49
CA HIS A 79 -33.79 -4.62 5.47
C HIS A 79 -33.53 -3.18 5.01
N GLU A 80 -34.57 -2.60 4.43
CA GLU A 80 -34.65 -1.18 4.10
C GLU A 80 -35.73 -0.53 4.98
N TYR A 81 -35.48 0.70 5.41
CA TYR A 81 -36.37 1.49 6.27
C TYR A 81 -36.65 2.84 5.64
N GLU A 82 -37.77 3.47 6.01
CA GLU A 82 -38.11 4.84 5.61
C GLU A 82 -37.59 5.86 6.63
N CYS A 83 -36.94 6.93 6.13
CA CYS A 83 -36.57 8.03 7.01
C CYS A 83 -37.83 8.83 7.41
N GLN A 84 -38.08 8.90 8.72
CA GLN A 84 -39.26 9.58 9.26
C GLN A 84 -39.09 11.11 9.38
N ASN A 85 -37.91 11.64 9.08
CA ASN A 85 -37.67 13.07 9.11
C ASN A 85 -38.07 13.71 7.76
N GLU A 86 -39.20 14.43 7.77
CA GLU A 86 -39.73 15.11 6.57
C GLU A 86 -38.71 16.09 5.95
N LYS A 87 -37.86 16.71 6.76
CA LYS A 87 -36.81 17.65 6.33
C LYS A 87 -35.57 16.96 5.79
N CYS A 88 -35.46 15.64 5.90
CA CYS A 88 -34.33 14.88 5.40
C CYS A 88 -34.46 14.59 3.92
N SER A 89 -33.38 14.78 3.17
CA SER A 89 -33.37 14.45 1.74
C SER A 89 -33.30 12.93 1.48
N THR A 90 -32.93 12.13 2.48
CA THR A 90 -32.92 10.66 2.39
C THR A 90 -34.31 10.13 2.64
N LYS A 91 -34.84 9.33 1.71
CA LYS A 91 -36.16 8.69 1.86
C LYS A 91 -35.99 7.25 2.35
N THR A 92 -35.13 6.47 1.71
CA THR A 92 -34.87 5.08 2.07
C THR A 92 -33.52 4.96 2.74
N ILE A 93 -33.47 4.21 3.85
CA ILE A 93 -32.30 3.94 4.66
C ILE A 93 -31.99 2.45 4.54
N VAL A 94 -30.73 2.13 4.27
CA VAL A 94 -30.24 0.76 4.16
C VAL A 94 -29.44 0.41 5.42
N GLU A 95 -29.65 -0.78 5.96
CA GLU A 95 -28.92 -1.25 7.15
C GLU A 95 -27.40 -1.16 6.98
N GLN A 96 -26.74 -0.75 8.05
CA GLN A 96 -25.28 -0.73 8.18
C GLN A 96 -24.84 -1.86 9.12
N PHE A 97 -23.73 -2.50 8.81
CA PHE A 97 -23.19 -3.62 9.59
C PHE A 97 -21.77 -3.30 10.00
N ASP A 98 -21.64 -2.40 10.99
CA ASP A 98 -20.34 -1.92 11.46
C ASP A 98 -19.41 -3.07 11.86
N HIS A 99 -18.14 -2.92 11.52
CA HIS A 99 -17.08 -3.92 11.72
C HIS A 99 -17.31 -5.26 10.98
N PHE A 100 -18.23 -5.28 10.03
CA PHE A 100 -18.44 -6.44 9.19
C PHE A 100 -18.44 -6.08 7.70
N LEU A 101 -19.16 -5.01 7.31
CA LEU A 101 -19.33 -4.64 5.92
C LEU A 101 -19.44 -3.13 5.75
N GLY A 102 -18.47 -2.55 5.08
CA GLY A 102 -18.50 -1.12 4.74
C GLY A 102 -19.64 -0.75 3.78
N TYR A 103 -20.01 0.53 3.80
CA TYR A 103 -21.05 1.07 2.92
C TYR A 103 -20.71 0.79 1.45
N TYR A 104 -21.63 0.15 0.71
CA TYR A 104 -21.41 -0.38 -0.64
C TYR A 104 -20.19 -1.31 -0.81
N GLY A 105 -19.65 -1.88 0.28
CA GLY A 105 -18.53 -2.80 0.24
C GLY A 105 -18.84 -4.05 -0.60
N ARG A 106 -17.88 -4.49 -1.41
CA ARG A 106 -17.95 -5.75 -2.17
C ARG A 106 -17.27 -6.89 -1.43
N PHE A 107 -16.54 -6.57 -0.39
CA PHE A 107 -15.81 -7.47 0.48
C PHE A 107 -16.24 -7.24 1.92
N THR A 108 -16.14 -8.28 2.75
CA THR A 108 -16.22 -8.10 4.20
C THR A 108 -15.05 -7.26 4.69
N GLU A 109 -15.17 -6.57 5.84
CA GLU A 109 -14.11 -5.71 6.36
C GLU A 109 -12.81 -6.50 6.59
N ARG A 110 -12.89 -7.72 7.15
CA ARG A 110 -11.72 -8.59 7.32
C ARG A 110 -11.06 -9.00 6.00
N CYS A 111 -11.83 -9.13 4.93
CA CYS A 111 -11.31 -9.41 3.59
C CYS A 111 -10.63 -8.15 3.01
N GLU A 112 -11.20 -6.96 3.18
CA GLU A 112 -10.56 -5.70 2.81
C GLU A 112 -9.27 -5.45 3.62
N ASP A 113 -9.23 -5.83 4.92
CA ASP A 113 -8.04 -5.74 5.76
C ASP A 113 -6.91 -6.62 5.22
N PHE A 114 -7.23 -7.86 4.88
CA PHE A 114 -6.27 -8.80 4.30
C PHE A 114 -5.71 -8.30 2.96
N ILE A 115 -6.60 -7.83 2.05
CA ILE A 115 -6.20 -7.24 0.77
C ILE A 115 -5.29 -6.03 0.99
N THR A 116 -5.65 -5.16 1.94
CA THR A 116 -4.87 -3.95 2.29
C THR A 116 -3.48 -4.32 2.78
N MET A 117 -3.38 -5.26 3.72
CA MET A 117 -2.10 -5.72 4.27
C MET A 117 -1.19 -6.28 3.16
N LEU A 118 -1.72 -7.15 2.30
CA LEU A 118 -0.96 -7.68 1.17
C LEU A 118 -0.47 -6.58 0.21
N ALA A 119 -1.29 -5.57 -0.04
CA ALA A 119 -0.93 -4.49 -0.95
C ALA A 119 0.16 -3.57 -0.37
N LEU A 120 0.20 -3.39 0.94
CA LEU A 120 1.25 -2.63 1.62
C LEU A 120 2.59 -3.39 1.65
N GLU A 121 2.56 -4.72 1.74
CA GLU A 121 3.77 -5.57 1.77
C GLU A 121 4.32 -5.89 0.37
N THR A 122 3.51 -5.75 -0.69
CA THR A 122 3.92 -6.10 -2.05
C THR A 122 3.73 -4.93 -3.01
N SER A 123 2.67 -4.98 -3.79
CA SER A 123 2.14 -3.93 -4.66
C SER A 123 0.69 -4.27 -4.97
N CYS A 124 -0.10 -3.34 -5.46
CA CYS A 124 -1.50 -3.60 -5.79
C CYS A 124 -1.67 -4.74 -6.80
N GLU A 125 -0.80 -4.83 -7.81
CA GLU A 125 -0.80 -5.93 -8.78
C GLU A 125 -0.27 -7.25 -8.18
N GLY A 126 0.75 -7.18 -7.31
CA GLY A 126 1.26 -8.33 -6.57
C GLY A 126 0.18 -8.92 -5.65
N ALA A 127 -0.45 -8.07 -4.86
CA ALA A 127 -1.56 -8.44 -3.98
C ALA A 127 -2.74 -9.03 -4.76
N ALA A 128 -3.12 -8.44 -5.91
CA ALA A 128 -4.19 -8.97 -6.75
C ALA A 128 -3.88 -10.39 -7.24
N ARG A 129 -2.63 -10.66 -7.67
CA ARG A 129 -2.24 -12.02 -8.07
C ARG A 129 -2.35 -13.01 -6.92
N VAL A 130 -1.83 -12.67 -5.73
CA VAL A 130 -1.90 -13.54 -4.54
C VAL A 130 -3.36 -13.77 -4.15
N CYS A 131 -4.17 -12.72 -4.08
CA CYS A 131 -5.59 -12.80 -3.76
C CYS A 131 -6.34 -13.74 -4.73
N ASN A 132 -6.14 -13.58 -6.04
CA ASN A 132 -6.81 -14.43 -7.04
C ASN A 132 -6.37 -15.91 -6.93
N HIS A 133 -5.11 -16.18 -6.62
CA HIS A 133 -4.64 -17.55 -6.35
C HIS A 133 -5.24 -18.16 -5.08
N THR A 134 -5.56 -17.35 -4.09
CA THR A 134 -6.17 -17.83 -2.82
C THR A 134 -7.69 -17.86 -2.85
N GLY A 135 -8.33 -17.43 -3.96
CA GLY A 135 -9.78 -17.45 -4.13
C GLY A 135 -10.48 -16.12 -3.85
N ILE A 136 -9.75 -15.02 -3.65
CA ILE A 136 -10.31 -13.67 -3.55
C ILE A 136 -10.24 -13.00 -4.92
N GLN A 137 -11.39 -12.72 -5.54
CA GLN A 137 -11.48 -12.12 -6.88
C GLN A 137 -11.33 -10.60 -6.80
N VAL A 138 -10.13 -10.08 -7.08
CA VAL A 138 -9.83 -8.65 -7.01
C VAL A 138 -8.81 -8.25 -8.07
N SER A 139 -8.92 -7.04 -8.60
CA SER A 139 -7.94 -6.44 -9.52
C SER A 139 -7.09 -5.38 -8.79
N GLY A 140 -5.89 -5.09 -9.33
CA GLY A 140 -5.02 -4.03 -8.81
C GLY A 140 -5.75 -2.68 -8.70
N ASP A 141 -6.53 -2.30 -9.71
CA ASP A 141 -7.34 -1.07 -9.68
C ASP A 141 -8.37 -1.04 -8.54
N THR A 142 -8.97 -2.20 -8.23
CA THR A 142 -9.90 -2.30 -7.11
C THR A 142 -9.17 -2.13 -5.78
N ILE A 143 -7.98 -2.70 -5.66
CA ILE A 143 -7.12 -2.53 -4.48
C ILE A 143 -6.73 -1.05 -4.31
N ILE A 144 -6.32 -0.37 -5.38
CA ILE A 144 -6.03 1.08 -5.33
C ILE A 144 -7.24 1.87 -4.81
N ARG A 145 -8.48 1.54 -5.24
CA ARG A 145 -9.69 2.21 -4.74
C ARG A 145 -9.94 1.92 -3.26
N ILE A 146 -9.69 0.70 -2.79
CA ILE A 146 -9.78 0.33 -1.37
C ILE A 146 -8.79 1.15 -0.55
N LEU A 147 -7.51 1.21 -0.97
CA LEU A 147 -6.47 1.98 -0.31
C LEU A 147 -6.82 3.48 -0.28
N LYS A 148 -7.22 4.05 -1.41
CA LYS A 148 -7.65 5.46 -1.48
C LYS A 148 -8.79 5.77 -0.52
N LYS A 149 -9.83 4.93 -0.47
CA LYS A 149 -10.96 5.10 0.45
C LYS A 149 -10.50 5.03 1.91
N ARG A 150 -9.66 4.06 2.25
CA ARG A 150 -9.20 3.80 3.63
C ARG A 150 -8.27 4.91 4.14
N PHE A 151 -7.35 5.36 3.31
CA PHE A 151 -6.32 6.33 3.69
C PHE A 151 -6.69 7.80 3.35
N SER A 152 -7.79 8.04 2.63
CA SER A 152 -8.23 9.40 2.29
C SER A 152 -8.58 10.28 3.50
N GLN A 153 -8.91 9.66 4.63
CA GLN A 153 -9.25 10.36 5.88
C GLN A 153 -8.08 10.44 6.87
N MET A 154 -6.93 9.82 6.56
CA MET A 154 -5.75 9.96 7.41
C MET A 154 -5.26 11.41 7.30
N LYS A 155 -5.17 12.08 8.45
CA LYS A 155 -4.54 13.39 8.51
C LYS A 155 -3.07 13.22 8.15
N THR A 156 -2.59 13.97 7.18
CA THR A 156 -1.16 14.15 6.98
C THR A 156 -0.57 14.76 8.24
N GLU A 157 0.59 14.28 8.64
CA GLU A 157 1.32 14.88 9.76
C GLU A 157 1.59 16.37 9.48
N GLU A 158 1.58 17.19 10.52
CA GLU A 158 1.95 18.61 10.38
C GLU A 158 3.43 18.70 9.98
N THR A 159 3.75 19.68 9.17
CA THR A 159 5.13 19.90 8.72
C THR A 159 5.98 20.31 9.89
N SER A 160 7.06 19.56 10.17
CA SER A 160 8.06 19.89 11.18
C SER A 160 8.97 21.03 10.70
N ASP A 161 9.66 21.67 11.66
CA ASP A 161 10.75 22.63 11.39
C ASP A 161 11.93 21.95 10.64
N CYS A 162 12.02 20.61 10.74
CA CYS A 162 13.06 19.80 10.13
C CYS A 162 12.46 18.79 9.14
N ILE A 163 12.87 18.85 7.89
CA ILE A 163 12.37 17.97 6.83
C ILE A 163 13.51 17.27 6.08
N GLY A 164 13.21 16.08 5.54
CA GLY A 164 14.04 15.37 4.57
C GLY A 164 13.43 15.42 3.18
N ILE A 165 14.26 15.59 2.17
CA ILE A 165 13.83 15.60 0.76
C ILE A 165 14.65 14.58 -0.01
N ASP A 166 13.96 13.70 -0.76
CA ASP A 166 14.58 12.73 -1.65
C ASP A 166 13.76 12.59 -2.94
N ASP A 167 14.38 12.08 -4.01
CA ASP A 167 13.67 11.78 -5.24
C ASP A 167 13.51 10.27 -5.45
N PHE A 168 12.38 9.87 -6.01
CA PHE A 168 12.15 8.50 -6.40
C PHE A 168 11.49 8.40 -7.76
N SER A 169 11.70 7.27 -8.42
CA SER A 169 11.17 7.01 -9.75
C SER A 169 9.89 6.18 -9.67
N ILE A 170 8.77 6.74 -10.13
CA ILE A 170 7.53 5.96 -10.34
C ILE A 170 7.70 5.02 -11.53
N LYS A 171 8.34 5.52 -12.61
CA LYS A 171 8.67 4.72 -13.80
C LYS A 171 10.12 5.02 -14.17
N LYS A 172 10.98 4.02 -13.98
CA LYS A 172 12.42 4.13 -14.20
C LYS A 172 12.72 4.80 -15.55
N GLY A 173 13.45 5.91 -15.49
CA GLY A 173 13.87 6.68 -16.67
C GLY A 173 12.84 7.68 -17.22
N ASN A 174 11.59 7.73 -16.70
CA ASN A 174 10.55 8.60 -17.27
C ASN A 174 9.88 9.52 -16.27
N THR A 175 9.37 8.99 -15.14
CA THR A 175 8.57 9.76 -14.20
C THR A 175 9.21 9.71 -12.83
N TYR A 176 9.53 10.87 -12.30
CA TYR A 176 10.12 11.05 -10.99
C TYR A 176 9.17 11.87 -10.11
N CYS A 177 9.23 11.64 -8.82
CA CYS A 177 8.59 12.45 -7.80
C CYS A 177 9.58 12.78 -6.70
N THR A 178 9.33 13.88 -6.01
CA THR A 178 10.05 14.30 -4.81
C THR A 178 9.21 13.92 -3.61
N VAL A 179 9.77 13.18 -2.68
CA VAL A 179 9.16 12.89 -1.38
C VAL A 179 9.69 13.89 -0.36
N VAL A 180 8.79 14.43 0.44
CA VAL A 180 9.11 15.26 1.60
C VAL A 180 8.69 14.51 2.85
N CYS A 181 9.63 14.28 3.75
CA CYS A 181 9.40 13.55 5.01
C CYS A 181 9.66 14.48 6.20
N ASN A 182 8.93 14.29 7.28
CA ASN A 182 9.28 14.84 8.58
C ASN A 182 10.56 14.15 9.07
N SER A 183 11.61 14.91 9.44
CA SER A 183 12.89 14.33 9.84
C SER A 183 12.85 13.65 11.20
N ASP A 184 11.90 14.00 12.07
CA ASP A 184 11.79 13.43 13.42
C ASP A 184 11.02 12.11 13.42
N SER A 185 9.87 12.07 12.75
CA SER A 185 9.01 10.87 12.67
C SER A 185 9.34 9.94 11.51
N HIS A 186 10.09 10.43 10.50
CA HIS A 186 10.36 9.77 9.22
C HIS A 186 9.11 9.48 8.37
N ILE A 187 7.97 10.12 8.69
CA ILE A 187 6.72 9.94 7.96
C ILE A 187 6.70 10.87 6.74
N PRO A 188 6.33 10.36 5.54
CA PRO A 188 6.11 11.21 4.38
C PRO A 188 4.96 12.20 4.61
N ILE A 189 5.21 13.48 4.40
CA ILE A 189 4.24 14.58 4.57
C ILE A 189 3.78 15.15 3.23
N ALA A 190 4.57 14.98 2.17
CA ALA A 190 4.17 15.35 0.82
C ALA A 190 4.87 14.50 -0.23
N VAL A 191 4.19 14.28 -1.34
CA VAL A 191 4.74 13.73 -2.58
C VAL A 191 4.48 14.74 -3.69
N LEU A 192 5.55 15.23 -4.30
CA LEU A 192 5.53 16.30 -5.29
C LEU A 192 5.93 15.73 -6.66
N GLU A 193 5.30 16.22 -7.72
CA GLU A 193 5.64 15.78 -9.08
C GLU A 193 6.99 16.36 -9.53
N GLY A 194 7.76 15.56 -10.26
CA GLY A 194 9.05 15.94 -10.81
C GLY A 194 10.19 15.91 -9.79
N ARG A 195 11.40 16.21 -10.28
CA ARG A 195 12.65 16.35 -9.51
C ARG A 195 13.45 17.60 -9.88
N ASP A 196 12.85 18.46 -10.68
CA ASP A 196 13.48 19.71 -11.16
C ASP A 196 13.40 20.86 -10.13
N GLY A 197 12.68 20.64 -9.03
CA GLY A 197 12.49 21.60 -7.95
C GLY A 197 11.31 22.55 -8.15
N SER A 198 10.60 22.51 -9.28
CA SER A 198 9.46 23.42 -9.51
C SER A 198 8.33 23.20 -8.52
N SER A 199 7.89 21.96 -8.35
CA SER A 199 6.85 21.59 -7.38
C SER A 199 7.31 21.79 -5.93
N LEU A 200 8.60 21.56 -5.65
CA LEU A 200 9.19 21.84 -4.34
C LEU A 200 9.12 23.33 -4.01
N ARG A 201 9.37 24.21 -4.98
CA ARG A 201 9.25 25.67 -4.83
C ARG A 201 7.86 26.08 -4.34
N GLU A 202 6.82 25.58 -5.00
CA GLU A 202 5.44 25.89 -4.63
C GLU A 202 5.07 25.34 -3.25
N TRP A 203 5.65 24.22 -2.87
CA TRP A 203 5.44 23.64 -1.55
C TRP A 203 6.16 24.43 -0.47
N LEU A 204 7.42 24.84 -0.68
CA LEU A 204 8.21 25.65 0.27
C LEU A 204 7.59 27.02 0.51
N LYS A 205 7.01 27.65 -0.50
CA LYS A 205 6.27 28.93 -0.34
C LYS A 205 5.14 28.83 0.69
N LYS A 206 4.53 27.66 0.83
CA LYS A 206 3.46 27.41 1.81
C LYS A 206 3.98 26.98 3.18
N ASN A 207 5.25 26.59 3.27
CA ASN A 207 5.87 26.02 4.47
C ASN A 207 7.12 26.81 4.90
N GLN A 208 6.97 28.13 5.07
CA GLN A 208 8.06 29.06 5.39
C GLN A 208 8.64 28.90 6.81
N HIS A 209 8.02 28.07 7.65
CA HIS A 209 8.48 27.77 9.01
C HIS A 209 9.61 26.75 9.07
N VAL A 210 9.92 26.10 7.96
CA VAL A 210 10.98 25.08 7.88
C VAL A 210 12.35 25.72 8.09
N LYS A 211 13.11 25.22 9.06
CA LYS A 211 14.42 25.73 9.47
C LYS A 211 15.60 24.88 9.01
N SER A 212 15.40 23.57 8.83
CA SER A 212 16.46 22.68 8.36
C SER A 212 15.94 21.66 7.36
N ILE A 213 16.75 21.39 6.34
CA ILE A 213 16.37 20.52 5.23
C ILE A 213 17.52 19.58 4.93
N THR A 214 17.28 18.28 5.18
CA THR A 214 18.18 17.21 4.75
C THR A 214 17.84 16.84 3.32
N ARG A 215 18.84 16.77 2.45
CA ARG A 215 18.66 16.44 1.04
C ARG A 215 19.84 15.70 0.45
N ASP A 216 19.62 15.06 -0.69
CA ASP A 216 20.69 14.59 -1.55
C ASP A 216 21.51 15.77 -2.13
N ARG A 217 22.54 15.47 -2.91
CA ARG A 217 23.41 16.50 -3.52
C ARG A 217 22.84 17.11 -4.80
N ALA A 218 21.55 16.88 -5.14
CA ALA A 218 20.95 17.45 -6.34
C ALA A 218 20.98 18.98 -6.31
N SER A 219 21.61 19.58 -7.33
CA SER A 219 21.79 21.01 -7.45
C SER A 219 20.46 21.78 -7.60
N ALA A 220 19.46 21.15 -8.20
CA ALA A 220 18.13 21.74 -8.40
C ALA A 220 17.46 22.05 -7.04
N TYR A 221 17.47 21.10 -6.09
CA TYR A 221 16.91 21.31 -4.77
C TYR A 221 17.68 22.38 -3.97
N ALA A 222 19.03 22.32 -4.04
CA ALA A 222 19.87 23.31 -3.36
C ALA A 222 19.51 24.73 -3.76
N LYS A 223 19.36 24.96 -5.07
CA LYS A 223 19.03 26.27 -5.63
C LYS A 223 17.65 26.76 -5.15
N VAL A 224 16.64 25.90 -5.28
CA VAL A 224 15.26 26.24 -4.89
C VAL A 224 15.17 26.55 -3.39
N ILE A 225 15.82 25.76 -2.53
CA ILE A 225 15.83 25.98 -1.09
C ILE A 225 16.51 27.30 -0.75
N SER A 226 17.67 27.63 -1.35
CA SER A 226 18.37 28.89 -1.11
C SER A 226 17.58 30.12 -1.57
N GLU A 227 16.75 29.97 -2.61
CA GLU A 227 15.91 31.05 -3.12
C GLU A 227 14.64 31.25 -2.27
N GLU A 228 13.98 30.21 -1.81
CA GLU A 228 12.71 30.31 -1.10
C GLU A 228 12.86 30.35 0.43
N LEU A 229 13.91 29.73 0.97
CA LEU A 229 14.23 29.69 2.41
C LEU A 229 15.71 29.98 2.63
N PRO A 230 16.17 31.22 2.44
CA PRO A 230 17.59 31.59 2.52
C PRO A 230 18.20 31.33 3.89
N ASP A 231 17.41 31.39 4.95
CA ASP A 231 17.87 31.20 6.34
C ASP A 231 17.82 29.71 6.77
N ALA A 232 17.26 28.83 5.95
CA ALA A 232 17.16 27.40 6.29
C ALA A 232 18.52 26.71 6.15
N MET A 233 18.88 25.93 7.16
CA MET A 233 20.08 25.10 7.14
C MET A 233 19.90 23.92 6.16
N GLN A 234 20.75 23.83 5.15
CA GLN A 234 20.77 22.69 4.23
C GLN A 234 21.80 21.66 4.71
N ILE A 235 21.34 20.44 4.94
CA ILE A 235 22.15 19.32 5.42
C ILE A 235 22.28 18.28 4.30
N ALA A 236 23.51 17.90 3.98
CA ALA A 236 23.73 16.82 3.01
C ALA A 236 23.40 15.47 3.63
N ASP A 237 22.64 14.64 2.90
CA ASP A 237 22.32 13.29 3.34
C ASP A 237 23.60 12.45 3.51
N ARG A 238 23.78 11.89 4.72
CA ARG A 238 24.93 11.11 5.13
C ARG A 238 25.10 9.85 4.27
N PHE A 239 24.01 9.22 3.83
CA PHE A 239 24.07 8.03 3.00
C PHE A 239 24.74 8.32 1.65
N HIS A 240 24.32 9.40 0.98
CA HIS A 240 24.92 9.83 -0.29
C HIS A 240 26.37 10.30 -0.14
N LEU A 241 26.73 10.91 0.98
CA LEU A 241 28.14 11.24 1.29
C LEU A 241 28.99 9.97 1.42
N HIS A 242 28.49 8.98 2.15
CA HIS A 242 29.19 7.70 2.36
C HIS A 242 29.35 6.92 1.03
N GLN A 243 28.31 6.84 0.21
CA GLN A 243 28.41 6.19 -1.10
C GLN A 243 29.44 6.86 -2.00
N ASN A 244 29.43 8.18 -2.10
CA ASN A 244 30.39 8.93 -2.90
C ASN A 244 31.83 8.68 -2.41
N LEU A 245 32.05 8.64 -1.09
CA LEU A 245 33.36 8.34 -0.52
C LEU A 245 33.80 6.93 -0.90
N LEU A 246 32.94 5.93 -0.78
CA LEU A 246 33.24 4.56 -1.19
C LEU A 246 33.55 4.45 -2.68
N GLU A 247 32.84 5.18 -3.54
CA GLU A 247 33.15 5.19 -4.98
C GLU A 247 34.50 5.83 -5.28
N ILE A 248 34.86 6.92 -4.60
CA ILE A 248 36.18 7.53 -4.74
C ILE A 248 37.27 6.56 -4.30
N ILE A 249 37.09 5.92 -3.14
CA ILE A 249 38.02 4.93 -2.63
C ILE A 249 38.19 3.76 -3.63
N LYS A 250 37.08 3.22 -4.14
CA LYS A 250 37.11 2.16 -5.18
C LYS A 250 37.90 2.60 -6.40
N LYS A 251 37.64 3.82 -6.92
CA LYS A 251 38.39 4.37 -8.07
C LYS A 251 39.89 4.52 -7.79
N CYS A 252 40.23 5.03 -6.60
CA CYS A 252 41.65 5.16 -6.19
C CYS A 252 42.32 3.80 -6.09
N ILE A 253 41.68 2.81 -5.47
CA ILE A 253 42.21 1.45 -5.37
C ILE A 253 42.37 0.85 -6.78
N ALA A 254 41.35 0.93 -7.63
CA ALA A 254 41.41 0.39 -8.98
C ALA A 254 42.49 1.03 -9.86
N SER A 255 42.80 2.33 -9.63
CA SER A 255 43.89 3.01 -10.35
C SER A 255 45.28 2.69 -9.80
N SER A 256 45.35 2.29 -8.55
CA SER A 256 46.67 2.02 -7.86
C SER A 256 47.06 0.55 -7.91
N LEU A 257 46.15 -0.37 -8.14
CA LEU A 257 46.42 -1.79 -8.22
C LEU A 257 46.44 -2.26 -9.68
N PRO A 258 47.37 -3.19 -10.06
CA PRO A 258 47.35 -3.79 -11.37
C PRO A 258 46.06 -4.60 -11.57
N GLN A 259 45.49 -4.54 -12.76
CA GLN A 259 44.24 -5.27 -13.11
C GLN A 259 44.39 -6.79 -12.99
N THR A 260 45.61 -7.29 -13.01
CA THR A 260 45.94 -8.72 -12.88
C THR A 260 47.08 -8.90 -11.92
N ILE A 261 46.90 -9.67 -10.86
CA ILE A 261 47.90 -10.07 -9.93
C ILE A 261 48.29 -11.51 -10.27
N ARG A 262 49.57 -11.72 -10.65
CA ARG A 262 50.11 -13.08 -10.82
C ARG A 262 50.54 -13.59 -9.46
N ILE A 263 49.83 -14.56 -8.96
CA ILE A 263 50.25 -15.30 -7.75
C ILE A 263 51.15 -16.43 -8.25
N GLY A 264 52.47 -16.27 -8.09
CA GLY A 264 53.43 -17.35 -8.35
C GLY A 264 53.29 -18.40 -7.27
N SER A 265 53.00 -19.65 -7.63
CA SER A 265 53.27 -20.81 -6.78
C SER A 265 54.66 -21.30 -7.13
N ASP A 266 55.51 -21.45 -6.11
CA ASP A 266 56.91 -21.83 -6.27
C ASP A 266 57.12 -23.22 -6.91
N ASP A 267 56.04 -23.99 -7.20
CA ASP A 267 56.16 -25.37 -7.68
C ASP A 267 55.40 -25.70 -8.97
N ASN A 268 54.78 -24.73 -9.72
CA ASN A 268 54.16 -25.09 -11.00
C ASN A 268 54.01 -23.89 -11.96
N PRO A 269 54.89 -23.74 -12.99
CA PRO A 269 54.91 -22.59 -13.88
C PRO A 269 53.73 -22.53 -14.90
N GLN A 270 52.72 -23.38 -14.77
CA GLN A 270 51.63 -23.45 -15.75
C GLN A 270 50.22 -23.10 -15.22
N LYS A 271 50.07 -22.54 -14.02
CA LYS A 271 48.74 -22.08 -13.55
C LYS A 271 48.58 -20.59 -13.72
N ASN A 272 47.64 -20.25 -14.54
CA ASN A 272 47.20 -18.91 -14.93
C ASN A 272 46.94 -18.00 -13.72
N GLY A 273 47.38 -16.77 -13.77
CA GLY A 273 47.05 -15.75 -12.78
C GLY A 273 45.53 -15.45 -12.77
N THR A 274 45.00 -15.36 -11.56
CA THR A 274 43.59 -15.01 -11.32
C THR A 274 43.42 -13.49 -11.43
N SER A 275 42.43 -13.02 -12.16
CA SER A 275 42.14 -11.57 -12.23
C SER A 275 41.54 -11.11 -10.88
N LEU A 276 41.72 -9.84 -10.55
CA LEU A 276 41.11 -9.23 -9.37
C LEU A 276 39.57 -9.33 -9.38
N GLU A 277 38.96 -9.45 -10.55
CA GLU A 277 37.53 -9.65 -10.71
C GLU A 277 37.04 -11.02 -10.21
N GLU A 278 37.91 -12.05 -10.24
CA GLU A 278 37.58 -13.38 -9.72
C GLU A 278 37.67 -13.47 -8.20
N CYS A 279 38.39 -12.53 -7.56
CA CYS A 279 38.55 -12.50 -6.09
C CYS A 279 37.52 -11.64 -5.37
N LEU A 280 36.74 -10.82 -6.09
CA LEU A 280 35.67 -10.05 -5.51
C LEU A 280 34.35 -10.85 -5.58
N PRO A 281 33.55 -10.88 -4.51
CA PRO A 281 32.22 -11.48 -4.60
C PRO A 281 31.45 -10.78 -5.72
N LYS A 282 31.10 -11.53 -6.76
CA LYS A 282 30.25 -11.02 -7.86
C LYS A 282 28.95 -10.56 -7.22
N HIS A 283 28.71 -9.26 -7.24
CA HIS A 283 27.35 -8.78 -7.10
C HIS A 283 26.54 -9.43 -8.23
N PRO A 284 25.31 -9.92 -7.97
CA PRO A 284 24.48 -10.45 -9.03
C PRO A 284 24.30 -9.35 -10.08
N GLU A 285 24.99 -9.50 -11.20
CA GLU A 285 24.71 -8.67 -12.38
C GLU A 285 23.25 -8.87 -12.72
N SER A 286 22.52 -7.79 -12.81
CA SER A 286 21.19 -7.80 -13.40
C SER A 286 21.37 -8.31 -14.83
N ASP A 287 20.92 -9.53 -15.08
CA ASP A 287 20.91 -10.16 -16.39
C ASP A 287 20.21 -9.25 -17.39
N ASN A 288 21.02 -8.57 -18.20
CA ASN A 288 20.58 -7.70 -19.29
C ASN A 288 20.43 -8.53 -20.57
N THR A 289 19.85 -9.73 -20.44
CA THR A 289 19.41 -10.51 -21.59
C THR A 289 17.97 -10.11 -21.88
N GLY A 290 17.74 -9.48 -23.03
CA GLY A 290 16.53 -8.89 -23.60
C GLY A 290 15.22 -9.68 -23.52
N LYS A 291 14.80 -10.10 -22.33
CA LYS A 291 13.44 -10.52 -22.04
C LYS A 291 12.73 -9.35 -21.37
N LYS A 292 11.69 -8.86 -22.03
CA LYS A 292 10.75 -7.89 -21.49
C LYS A 292 10.31 -8.36 -20.10
N ASN A 293 10.88 -7.77 -19.05
CA ASN A 293 10.39 -7.95 -17.69
C ASN A 293 9.01 -7.32 -17.59
N PRO A 294 8.06 -7.99 -16.94
CA PRO A 294 6.77 -7.37 -16.64
C PRO A 294 7.02 -6.12 -15.79
N THR A 295 6.39 -5.05 -16.20
CA THR A 295 6.42 -3.72 -15.59
C THR A 295 5.96 -3.85 -14.14
N TYR A 296 6.86 -3.73 -13.20
CA TYR A 296 6.51 -3.54 -11.80
C TYR A 296 6.16 -2.06 -11.61
N CYS A 297 4.86 -1.78 -11.39
CA CYS A 297 4.45 -0.54 -10.76
C CYS A 297 4.79 -0.63 -9.27
N GLY A 298 5.82 0.09 -8.86
CA GLY A 298 6.09 0.40 -7.46
C GLY A 298 5.11 1.43 -6.91
#